data_3a1d51b27bae08933d80e32ca4bfc5ef
#
_entry.id   3a1d51b27bae08933d80e32ca4bfc5ef
#
_cell.length_a   1.000
_cell.length_b   1.000
_cell.length_c   1.000
_cell.angle_alpha   90.00
_cell.angle_beta   90.00
_cell.angle_gamma   90.00
#
_symmetry.space_group_name_H-M   'P 1'
#
loop_
_entity.id
_entity.type
_entity.pdbx_description
1 polymer ?
#
loop_
_entity_poly.entity_id
_entity_poly.type
_entity_poly.pdbx_seq_one_letter_code
_entity_poly.pdbx_strand_id
1 'polypeptide(L)'
;MLDFYENLINEYPIVSIEDPFQEEGWDDWAAITAKLGDRLQFVGDDLLVTNPARLAKGIKLGAANSLLVKLNQIGTVTETLDAIELATKNGFTSMVSHRSGETPDTTISDLAVAKNTGQIKTGAPARGE
;
A
#
# COMPACT_ATOMS: atom_id res chain seq x y z
N MET A 1 -11.81 -15.92 6.53
CA MET A 1 -10.88 -15.18 5.61
C MET A 1 -9.42 -15.30 6.05
N LEU A 2 -9.06 -15.12 7.32
CA LEU A 2 -7.67 -15.29 7.78
C LEU A 2 -7.06 -16.63 7.36
N ASP A 3 -7.75 -17.74 7.62
CA ASP A 3 -7.29 -19.09 7.25
C ASP A 3 -7.17 -19.28 5.72
N PHE A 4 -8.01 -18.59 4.94
CA PHE A 4 -7.88 -18.58 3.48
C PHE A 4 -6.55 -17.99 3.04
N TYR A 5 -6.19 -16.81 3.56
CA TYR A 5 -4.91 -16.18 3.23
C TYR A 5 -3.72 -17.00 3.74
N GLU A 6 -3.81 -17.56 4.94
CA GLU A 6 -2.75 -18.42 5.48
C GLU A 6 -2.52 -19.65 4.60
N ASN A 7 -3.58 -20.31 4.16
CA ASN A 7 -3.47 -21.44 3.23
C ASN A 7 -2.85 -21.01 1.90
N LEU A 8 -3.30 -19.88 1.36
CA LEU A 8 -2.82 -19.35 0.09
C LEU A 8 -1.29 -19.09 0.11
N ILE A 9 -0.78 -18.44 1.17
CA ILE A 9 0.66 -18.17 1.29
C ILE A 9 1.50 -19.41 1.63
N ASN A 10 0.89 -20.44 2.18
CA ASN A 10 1.57 -21.71 2.41
C ASN A 10 1.67 -22.55 1.12
N GLU A 11 0.72 -22.38 0.20
CA GLU A 11 0.67 -23.09 -1.06
C GLU A 11 1.46 -22.40 -2.19
N TYR A 12 1.46 -21.04 -2.19
CA TYR A 12 2.07 -20.24 -3.25
C TYR A 12 3.13 -19.28 -2.70
N PRO A 13 4.16 -18.92 -3.49
CA PRO A 13 5.22 -18.00 -3.08
C PRO A 13 4.75 -16.54 -3.13
N ILE A 14 3.66 -16.21 -2.42
CA ILE A 14 3.11 -14.87 -2.33
C ILE A 14 3.94 -14.05 -1.33
N VAL A 15 4.31 -12.83 -1.71
CA VAL A 15 5.10 -11.91 -0.87
C VAL A 15 4.36 -10.62 -0.53
N SER A 16 3.27 -10.32 -1.25
CA SER A 16 2.48 -9.10 -1.06
C SER A 16 1.02 -9.34 -1.42
N ILE A 17 0.12 -8.75 -0.64
CA ILE A 17 -1.34 -8.76 -0.88
C ILE A 17 -1.83 -7.34 -0.71
N GLU A 18 -2.57 -6.84 -1.71
CA GLU A 18 -3.24 -5.54 -1.67
C GLU A 18 -4.71 -5.73 -1.28
N ASP A 19 -5.18 -4.92 -0.35
CA ASP A 19 -6.56 -4.87 0.16
C ASP A 19 -7.18 -6.25 0.47
N PRO A 20 -6.62 -7.00 1.43
CA PRO A 20 -7.18 -8.31 1.81
C PRO A 20 -8.59 -8.21 2.42
N PHE A 21 -8.97 -7.05 2.96
CA PHE A 21 -10.27 -6.78 3.57
C PHE A 21 -10.83 -5.43 3.11
N GLN A 22 -12.08 -5.16 3.45
CA GLN A 22 -12.74 -3.90 3.14
C GLN A 22 -12.06 -2.69 3.83
N GLU A 23 -12.31 -1.52 3.28
CA GLU A 23 -11.69 -0.23 3.66
C GLU A 23 -11.93 0.24 5.11
N GLU A 24 -12.98 -0.25 5.78
CA GLU A 24 -13.27 0.05 7.18
C GLU A 24 -13.10 -1.16 8.12
N GLY A 25 -12.60 -2.28 7.60
CA GLY A 25 -12.37 -3.52 8.36
C GLY A 25 -11.10 -3.48 9.23
N TRP A 26 -10.90 -2.41 10.00
CA TRP A 26 -9.66 -2.16 10.77
C TRP A 26 -9.25 -3.31 11.67
N ASP A 27 -10.21 -3.98 12.32
CA ASP A 27 -9.93 -5.11 13.21
C ASP A 27 -9.44 -6.34 12.42
N ASP A 28 -10.03 -6.62 11.27
CA ASP A 28 -9.61 -7.71 10.40
C ASP A 28 -8.21 -7.46 9.82
N TRP A 29 -7.94 -6.22 9.42
CA TRP A 29 -6.63 -5.79 8.95
C TRP A 29 -5.56 -5.92 10.05
N ALA A 30 -5.87 -5.48 11.27
CA ALA A 30 -4.95 -5.62 12.40
C ALA A 30 -4.69 -7.10 12.71
N ALA A 31 -5.73 -7.93 12.69
CA ALA A 31 -5.60 -9.37 12.95
C ALA A 31 -4.72 -10.08 11.91
N ILE A 32 -4.91 -9.82 10.62
CA ILE A 32 -4.08 -10.44 9.57
C ILE A 32 -2.64 -9.94 9.64
N THR A 33 -2.44 -8.65 9.87
CA THR A 33 -1.09 -8.06 9.97
C THR A 33 -0.34 -8.62 11.17
N ALA A 34 -1.00 -8.76 12.32
CA ALA A 34 -0.40 -9.38 13.49
C ALA A 34 -0.03 -10.85 13.28
N LYS A 35 -0.85 -11.59 12.52
CA LYS A 35 -0.63 -13.03 12.27
C LYS A 35 0.42 -13.31 11.20
N LEU A 36 0.46 -12.52 10.13
CA LEU A 36 1.20 -12.84 8.90
C LEU A 36 2.11 -11.71 8.42
N GLY A 37 2.12 -10.54 9.08
CA GLY A 37 2.86 -9.37 8.65
C GLY A 37 4.39 -9.54 8.62
N ASP A 38 4.93 -10.46 9.40
CA ASP A 38 6.36 -10.80 9.37
C ASP A 38 6.75 -11.59 8.10
N ARG A 39 5.77 -12.19 7.43
CA ARG A 39 5.97 -13.03 6.23
C ARG A 39 5.56 -12.33 4.95
N LEU A 40 4.65 -11.36 5.05
CA LEU A 40 3.99 -10.72 3.92
C LEU A 40 3.95 -9.20 4.05
N GLN A 41 3.95 -8.55 2.88
CA GLN A 41 3.54 -7.17 2.74
C GLN A 41 2.02 -7.10 2.55
N PHE A 42 1.32 -6.41 3.47
CA PHE A 42 -0.09 -6.07 3.35
C PHE A 42 -0.21 -4.61 2.94
N VAL A 43 -0.59 -4.38 1.69
CA VAL A 43 -0.66 -3.04 1.09
C VAL A 43 -2.06 -2.48 1.29
N GLY A 44 -2.17 -1.37 2.01
CA GLY A 44 -3.42 -0.63 2.14
C GLY A 44 -3.60 0.36 1.00
N ASP A 45 -4.56 0.09 0.11
CA ASP A 45 -5.05 1.03 -0.90
C ASP A 45 -6.29 1.76 -0.37
N ASP A 46 -7.45 1.13 -0.43
CA ASP A 46 -8.71 1.74 0.00
C ASP A 46 -8.78 1.96 1.53
N LEU A 47 -8.05 1.15 2.30
CA LEU A 47 -7.90 1.35 3.73
C LEU A 47 -7.24 2.70 4.06
N LEU A 48 -6.17 3.06 3.36
CA LEU A 48 -5.28 4.19 3.70
C LEU A 48 -5.47 5.41 2.79
N VAL A 49 -5.88 5.21 1.55
CA VAL A 49 -6.17 6.24 0.51
C VAL A 49 -5.09 7.32 0.37
N THR A 50 -3.82 6.98 0.57
CA THR A 50 -2.68 7.90 0.59
C THR A 50 -2.86 9.06 1.60
N ASN A 51 -3.72 8.89 2.61
CA ASN A 51 -4.11 9.95 3.56
C ASN A 51 -3.31 9.82 4.86
N PRO A 52 -2.54 10.86 5.26
CA PRO A 52 -1.73 10.80 6.49
C PRO A 52 -2.53 10.51 7.76
N ALA A 53 -3.78 10.98 7.87
CA ALA A 53 -4.60 10.72 9.05
C ALA A 53 -5.08 9.26 9.13
N ARG A 54 -5.48 8.67 7.98
CA ARG A 54 -5.83 7.25 7.92
C ARG A 54 -4.61 6.36 8.12
N LEU A 55 -3.47 6.74 7.55
CA LEU A 55 -2.19 6.05 7.77
C LEU A 55 -1.79 6.06 9.25
N ALA A 56 -1.87 7.21 9.92
CA ALA A 56 -1.61 7.31 11.36
C ALA A 56 -2.53 6.40 12.19
N LYS A 57 -3.81 6.28 11.81
CA LYS A 57 -4.74 5.33 12.43
C LYS A 57 -4.30 3.88 12.17
N GLY A 58 -3.93 3.54 10.92
CA GLY A 58 -3.43 2.21 10.57
C GLY A 58 -2.19 1.81 11.36
N ILE A 59 -1.21 2.72 11.46
CA ILE A 59 -0.01 2.54 12.27
C ILE A 59 -0.36 2.27 13.74
N LYS A 60 -1.23 3.09 14.31
CA LYS A 60 -1.65 2.94 15.71
C LYS A 60 -2.34 1.61 15.99
N LEU A 61 -3.11 1.09 15.05
CA LEU A 61 -3.85 -0.16 15.16
C LEU A 61 -3.03 -1.39 14.76
N GLY A 62 -1.85 -1.20 14.14
CA GLY A 62 -1.10 -2.29 13.53
C GLY A 62 -1.80 -2.88 12.30
N ALA A 63 -2.60 -2.08 11.62
CA ALA A 63 -3.35 -2.47 10.43
C ALA A 63 -2.55 -2.13 9.17
N ALA A 64 -2.23 -3.11 8.36
CA ALA A 64 -1.30 -3.03 7.24
C ALA A 64 0.18 -2.85 7.66
N ASN A 65 1.09 -3.00 6.71
CA ASN A 65 2.53 -2.70 6.86
C ASN A 65 3.12 -2.05 5.59
N SER A 66 2.26 -1.71 4.64
CA SER A 66 2.64 -1.01 3.41
C SER A 66 1.55 -0.04 2.98
N LEU A 67 1.96 1.09 2.42
CA LEU A 67 1.09 2.13 1.87
C LEU A 67 1.09 2.05 0.35
N LEU A 68 -0.10 1.95 -0.27
CA LEU A 68 -0.21 2.25 -1.70
C LEU A 68 -0.28 3.76 -1.88
N VAL A 69 0.60 4.28 -2.72
CA VAL A 69 0.77 5.74 -2.94
C VAL A 69 0.17 6.14 -4.27
N LYS A 70 -0.89 6.93 -4.24
CA LYS A 70 -1.57 7.48 -5.41
C LYS A 70 -1.67 9.01 -5.27
N LEU A 71 -0.88 9.76 -6.03
CA LEU A 71 -0.80 11.22 -5.91
C LEU A 71 -2.16 11.89 -6.02
N ASN A 72 -2.98 11.46 -6.98
CA ASN A 72 -4.28 12.07 -7.24
C ASN A 72 -5.41 11.53 -6.34
N GLN A 73 -5.11 10.65 -5.40
CA GLN A 73 -6.08 10.17 -4.39
C GLN A 73 -6.14 11.14 -3.22
N ILE A 74 -4.99 11.54 -2.68
CA ILE A 74 -4.92 12.62 -1.67
C ILE A 74 -4.99 14.00 -2.33
N GLY A 75 -4.38 14.21 -3.49
CA GLY A 75 -4.60 15.33 -4.37
C GLY A 75 -3.45 16.32 -4.51
N THR A 76 -2.47 16.34 -3.60
CA THR A 76 -1.29 17.19 -3.71
C THR A 76 0.00 16.39 -3.55
N VAL A 77 1.08 16.88 -4.17
CA VAL A 77 2.41 16.29 -4.03
C VAL A 77 2.89 16.41 -2.57
N THR A 78 2.64 17.52 -1.92
CA THR A 78 3.04 17.74 -0.52
C THR A 78 2.43 16.70 0.40
N GLU A 79 1.12 16.52 0.37
CA GLU A 79 0.43 15.52 1.21
C GLU A 79 0.87 14.09 0.88
N THR A 80 1.16 13.80 -0.39
CA THR A 80 1.73 12.53 -0.81
C THR A 80 3.10 12.28 -0.18
N LEU A 81 3.97 13.29 -0.22
CA LEU A 81 5.30 13.21 0.40
C LEU A 81 5.21 13.04 1.91
N ASP A 82 4.29 13.76 2.57
CA ASP A 82 4.03 13.62 4.00
C ASP A 82 3.56 12.20 4.37
N ALA A 83 2.68 11.62 3.55
CA ALA A 83 2.23 10.24 3.74
C ALA A 83 3.38 9.23 3.59
N ILE A 84 4.22 9.36 2.56
CA ILE A 84 5.40 8.49 2.36
C ILE A 84 6.37 8.64 3.53
N GLU A 85 6.63 9.86 3.98
CA GLU A 85 7.54 10.11 5.10
C GLU A 85 7.00 9.51 6.40
N LEU A 86 5.71 9.67 6.67
CA LEU A 86 5.05 9.06 7.82
C LEU A 86 5.14 7.52 7.78
N ALA A 87 4.88 6.92 6.62
CA ALA A 87 5.02 5.48 6.39
C ALA A 87 6.44 5.01 6.71
N THR A 88 7.43 5.63 6.10
CA THR A 88 8.86 5.29 6.27
C THR A 88 9.31 5.40 7.72
N LYS A 89 8.94 6.49 8.42
CA LYS A 89 9.29 6.71 9.84
C LYS A 89 8.71 5.63 10.78
N ASN A 90 7.66 4.94 10.36
CA ASN A 90 6.98 3.93 11.15
C ASN A 90 7.18 2.49 10.62
N GLY A 91 8.18 2.27 9.76
CA GLY A 91 8.53 0.95 9.27
C GLY A 91 7.61 0.38 8.19
N PHE A 92 6.69 1.18 7.67
CA PHE A 92 5.89 0.79 6.51
C PHE A 92 6.73 0.90 5.24
N THR A 93 6.52 -0.03 4.33
CA THR A 93 6.95 0.13 2.94
C THR A 93 5.96 1.02 2.18
N SER A 94 6.37 1.48 0.99
CA SER A 94 5.48 2.26 0.11
C SER A 94 5.59 1.72 -1.31
N MET A 95 4.44 1.59 -1.99
CA MET A 95 4.35 1.21 -3.38
C MET A 95 3.70 2.34 -4.17
N VAL A 96 4.45 3.02 -5.03
CA VAL A 96 3.91 4.08 -5.89
C VAL A 96 3.07 3.45 -6.99
N SER A 97 1.87 3.98 -7.23
CA SER A 97 0.88 3.34 -8.10
C SER A 97 0.29 4.28 -9.12
N HIS A 98 0.03 3.73 -10.31
CA HIS A 98 -0.85 4.31 -11.31
C HIS A 98 -2.32 4.29 -10.85
N ARG A 99 -3.19 4.84 -11.68
CA ARG A 99 -4.65 4.70 -11.63
C ARG A 99 -5.13 3.99 -12.90
N SER A 100 -6.32 3.39 -12.86
CA SER A 100 -6.91 2.73 -14.04
C SER A 100 -7.16 3.67 -15.22
N GLY A 101 -7.25 4.96 -14.99
CA GLY A 101 -7.41 6.02 -16.00
C GLY A 101 -6.15 6.83 -16.28
N GLU A 102 -4.96 6.28 -16.04
CA GLU A 102 -3.68 6.97 -16.24
C GLU A 102 -3.45 7.44 -17.67
N THR A 103 -2.66 8.52 -17.77
CA THR A 103 -2.04 9.01 -19.00
C THR A 103 -0.62 8.45 -19.13
N PRO A 104 0.10 8.69 -20.27
CA PRO A 104 1.51 8.31 -20.39
C PRO A 104 2.49 9.19 -19.58
N ASP A 105 2.01 9.98 -18.62
CA ASP A 105 2.85 10.75 -17.71
C ASP A 105 3.73 9.86 -16.82
N THR A 106 4.99 10.24 -16.62
CA THR A 106 6.00 9.43 -15.94
C THR A 106 6.33 9.89 -14.52
N THR A 107 5.64 10.88 -13.99
CA THR A 107 5.92 11.48 -12.66
C THR A 107 5.98 10.44 -11.54
N ILE A 108 5.15 9.39 -11.59
CA ILE A 108 5.16 8.34 -10.57
C ILE A 108 6.46 7.54 -10.54
N SER A 109 7.13 7.38 -11.69
CA SER A 109 8.44 6.72 -11.76
C SER A 109 9.52 7.56 -11.09
N ASP A 110 9.53 8.87 -11.36
CA ASP A 110 10.45 9.80 -10.73
C ASP A 110 10.22 9.88 -9.21
N LEU A 111 8.95 9.88 -8.78
CA LEU A 111 8.59 9.85 -7.36
C LEU A 111 9.10 8.58 -6.67
N ALA A 112 8.90 7.40 -7.29
CA ALA A 112 9.36 6.14 -6.73
C ALA A 112 10.86 6.12 -6.50
N VAL A 113 11.64 6.62 -7.47
CA VAL A 113 13.10 6.72 -7.36
C VAL A 113 13.52 7.79 -6.35
N ALA A 114 12.94 8.99 -6.44
CA ALA A 114 13.28 10.12 -5.56
C ALA A 114 13.03 9.83 -4.08
N LYS A 115 11.99 9.08 -3.77
CA LYS A 115 11.63 8.70 -2.39
C LYS A 115 12.18 7.33 -1.99
N ASN A 116 12.91 6.66 -2.88
CA ASN A 116 13.49 5.34 -2.65
C ASN A 116 12.46 4.32 -2.13
N THR A 117 11.26 4.33 -2.72
CA THR A 117 10.20 3.42 -2.28
C THR A 117 10.47 1.96 -2.64
N GLY A 118 11.32 1.72 -3.63
CA GLY A 118 11.73 0.40 -4.10
C GLY A 118 10.64 -0.38 -4.86
N GLN A 119 9.42 0.16 -4.92
CA GLN A 119 8.27 -0.51 -5.52
C GLN A 119 7.42 0.47 -6.32
N ILE A 120 6.96 -0.02 -7.47
CA ILE A 120 6.01 0.70 -8.32
C ILE A 120 4.99 -0.28 -8.91
N LYS A 121 3.73 0.12 -8.99
CA LYS A 121 2.65 -0.60 -9.66
C LYS A 121 2.20 0.21 -10.87
N THR A 122 2.56 -0.23 -12.08
CA THR A 122 2.24 0.49 -13.33
C THR A 122 2.11 -0.47 -14.50
N GLY A 123 0.96 -0.45 -15.17
CA GLY A 123 0.75 -0.99 -16.51
C GLY A 123 0.79 -2.49 -16.71
N ALA A 124 0.47 -3.33 -15.75
CA ALA A 124 0.47 -4.78 -15.98
C ALA A 124 -0.94 -5.34 -16.16
N PRO A 125 -1.21 -6.17 -17.18
CA PRO A 125 -0.39 -6.52 -18.37
C PRO A 125 -0.50 -5.51 -19.51
N ALA A 126 -1.29 -4.47 -19.36
CA ALA A 126 -1.50 -3.39 -20.32
C ALA A 126 -1.81 -2.08 -19.58
N ARG A 127 -1.73 -0.96 -20.27
CA ARG A 127 -1.84 0.41 -19.75
C ARG A 127 -0.67 0.78 -18.82
N GLY A 128 0.03 1.80 -19.16
CA GLY A 128 1.22 2.28 -18.46
C GLY A 128 2.36 2.42 -19.45
N GLU A 129 2.01 3.07 -20.53
CA GLU A 129 2.94 3.44 -21.60
C GLU A 129 4.04 4.35 -21.05
#